data_18656fed79e1e474a0f131bc93842f12
#
_entry.id   18656fed79e1e474a0f131bc93842f12
#
_cell.length_a   1.000
_cell.length_b   1.000
_cell.length_c   1.000
_cell.angle_alpha   90.00
_cell.angle_beta   90.00
_cell.angle_gamma   90.00
#
_symmetry.space_group_name_H-M   'P 1'
#
loop_
_entity.id
_entity.type
_entity.pdbx_description
1 polymer ?
#
loop_
_entity_poly.entity_id
_entity_poly.type
_entity_poly.pdbx_seq_one_letter_code
_entity_poly.pdbx_strand_id
1 'polypeptide(L)'
;MTTKDAVLAFLEKDRGRFVSGPELAEKLSLSRTAVWKAIRALEAEGHEITAVKNKGYRLETGSDRLSAAGISACLPEKHRTCAIHFFETTDSTNTQAKRLALEGAPHGTIVAASEQTAGRGRSGKAFFSPDTGLYVTVILKPPAGMPDPQKITIAAAVAVCRAVEAQTALKPQIKWVNDVYLDGKKVCGILTEAVTDLESGGINSIVVGIGVNCAIPAERIPKELVGIVGSLNAEGLSRSRLAADIAAFVLDAFDDLDAPALIDDYRRRSFLFGKEIGFKRNGEALNGTVTGISDAGNLLVRLGSGETLSLSSGEVTIGKL
;
A
#
# COMPACT_ATOMS: atom_id res chain seq x y z
N MET A 1 -22.30 6.65 -4.76
CA MET A 1 -22.29 5.59 -3.74
C MET A 1 -23.63 4.88 -3.77
N THR A 2 -23.65 3.55 -3.98
CA THR A 2 -24.92 2.77 -4.01
C THR A 2 -25.44 2.53 -2.58
N THR A 3 -26.72 2.12 -2.46
CA THR A 3 -27.28 1.72 -1.17
C THR A 3 -26.46 0.62 -0.48
N LYS A 4 -25.97 -0.35 -1.28
CA LYS A 4 -25.11 -1.43 -0.80
C LYS A 4 -23.80 -0.89 -0.22
N ASP A 5 -23.14 0.02 -0.95
CA ASP A 5 -21.88 0.63 -0.52
C ASP A 5 -22.06 1.44 0.77
N ALA A 6 -23.17 2.15 0.92
CA ALA A 6 -23.49 2.90 2.13
C ALA A 6 -23.70 1.99 3.35
N VAL A 7 -24.39 0.85 3.17
CA VAL A 7 -24.56 -0.15 4.23
C VAL A 7 -23.22 -0.78 4.60
N LEU A 8 -22.39 -1.17 3.61
CA LEU A 8 -21.06 -1.71 3.89
C LEU A 8 -20.19 -0.70 4.63
N ALA A 9 -20.17 0.55 4.18
CA ALA A 9 -19.41 1.62 4.82
C ALA A 9 -19.81 1.83 6.29
N PHE A 10 -21.08 1.68 6.60
CA PHE A 10 -21.57 1.76 7.99
C PHE A 10 -21.10 0.57 8.83
N LEU A 11 -21.22 -0.65 8.30
CA LEU A 11 -20.80 -1.87 9.00
C LEU A 11 -19.28 -1.95 9.19
N GLU A 12 -18.48 -1.40 8.26
CA GLU A 12 -17.03 -1.34 8.37
C GLU A 12 -16.56 -0.45 9.53
N LYS A 13 -17.26 0.63 9.82
CA LYS A 13 -16.94 1.50 10.97
C LYS A 13 -17.15 0.81 12.31
N ASP A 14 -18.18 -0.03 12.37
CA ASP A 14 -18.60 -0.77 13.58
C ASP A 14 -18.33 -2.27 13.42
N ARG A 15 -17.25 -2.65 12.71
CA ARG A 15 -16.90 -4.06 12.46
C ARG A 15 -16.86 -4.87 13.77
N GLY A 16 -17.46 -6.03 13.77
CA GLY A 16 -17.59 -6.90 14.94
C GLY A 16 -18.75 -6.53 15.88
N ARG A 17 -19.41 -5.37 15.69
CA ARG A 17 -20.58 -4.94 16.47
C ARG A 17 -21.89 -5.29 15.74
N PHE A 18 -22.92 -5.68 16.48
CA PHE A 18 -24.28 -5.80 15.95
C PHE A 18 -24.91 -4.42 15.78
N VAL A 19 -25.43 -4.16 14.58
CA VAL A 19 -26.19 -2.95 14.24
C VAL A 19 -27.58 -3.37 13.82
N SER A 20 -28.63 -2.80 14.45
CA SER A 20 -30.00 -3.19 14.15
C SER A 20 -30.43 -2.69 12.75
N GLY A 21 -31.35 -3.44 12.12
CA GLY A 21 -31.92 -3.01 10.83
C GLY A 21 -32.60 -1.64 10.87
N PRO A 22 -33.39 -1.32 11.94
CA PRO A 22 -33.92 0.03 12.15
C PRO A 22 -32.85 1.11 12.27
N GLU A 23 -31.77 0.87 13.02
CA GLU A 23 -30.64 1.81 13.17
C GLU A 23 -29.96 2.10 11.81
N LEU A 24 -29.67 1.05 11.00
CA LEU A 24 -29.13 1.20 9.65
C LEU A 24 -30.08 2.00 8.75
N ALA A 25 -31.39 1.71 8.82
CA ALA A 25 -32.40 2.40 8.02
C ALA A 25 -32.47 3.89 8.36
N GLU A 26 -32.48 4.23 9.66
CA GLU A 26 -32.51 5.61 10.16
C GLU A 26 -31.23 6.37 9.79
N LYS A 27 -30.05 5.83 10.14
CA LYS A 27 -28.75 6.48 9.94
C LYS A 27 -28.42 6.73 8.46
N LEU A 28 -28.89 5.84 7.57
CA LEU A 28 -28.64 5.92 6.15
C LEU A 28 -29.82 6.50 5.35
N SER A 29 -30.90 6.88 6.02
CA SER A 29 -32.16 7.37 5.38
C SER A 29 -32.70 6.37 4.35
N LEU A 30 -32.69 5.07 4.71
CA LEU A 30 -33.12 3.96 3.85
C LEU A 30 -34.38 3.27 4.40
N SER A 31 -35.10 2.57 3.52
CA SER A 31 -36.15 1.65 4.00
C SER A 31 -35.53 0.36 4.57
N ARG A 32 -36.23 -0.30 5.49
CA ARG A 32 -35.81 -1.61 6.02
C ARG A 32 -35.62 -2.65 4.93
N THR A 33 -36.47 -2.62 3.90
CA THR A 33 -36.37 -3.50 2.72
C THR A 33 -35.10 -3.21 1.93
N ALA A 34 -34.71 -1.93 1.77
CA ALA A 34 -33.48 -1.55 1.08
C ALA A 34 -32.23 -2.04 1.85
N VAL A 35 -32.23 -1.89 3.19
CA VAL A 35 -31.17 -2.43 4.06
C VAL A 35 -31.06 -3.95 3.88
N TRP A 36 -32.17 -4.67 3.97
CA TRP A 36 -32.18 -6.12 3.81
C TRP A 36 -31.63 -6.57 2.44
N LYS A 37 -32.08 -5.91 1.35
CA LYS A 37 -31.56 -6.20 0.00
C LYS A 37 -30.05 -5.94 -0.11
N ALA A 38 -29.58 -4.84 0.48
CA ALA A 38 -28.16 -4.50 0.51
C ALA A 38 -27.34 -5.56 1.26
N ILE A 39 -27.79 -6.01 2.44
CA ILE A 39 -27.14 -7.08 3.20
C ILE A 39 -27.05 -8.37 2.37
N ARG A 40 -28.15 -8.79 1.74
CA ARG A 40 -28.15 -9.99 0.90
C ARG A 40 -27.19 -9.88 -0.29
N ALA A 41 -27.09 -8.70 -0.89
CA ALA A 41 -26.13 -8.46 -1.97
C ALA A 41 -24.67 -8.54 -1.47
N LEU A 42 -24.38 -7.99 -0.29
CA LEU A 42 -23.06 -8.08 0.32
C LEU A 42 -22.66 -9.52 0.69
N GLU A 43 -23.61 -10.30 1.26
CA GLU A 43 -23.41 -11.73 1.54
C GLU A 43 -23.10 -12.50 0.24
N ALA A 44 -23.86 -12.24 -0.84
CA ALA A 44 -23.64 -12.86 -2.15
C ALA A 44 -22.28 -12.47 -2.78
N GLU A 45 -21.74 -11.30 -2.42
CA GLU A 45 -20.40 -10.84 -2.82
C GLU A 45 -19.28 -11.41 -1.94
N GLY A 46 -19.61 -12.23 -0.94
CA GLY A 46 -18.64 -12.90 -0.08
C GLY A 46 -18.27 -12.13 1.18
N HIS A 47 -19.01 -11.07 1.56
CA HIS A 47 -18.85 -10.47 2.87
C HIS A 47 -19.45 -11.39 3.95
N GLU A 48 -18.69 -11.67 4.99
CA GLU A 48 -19.14 -12.47 6.13
C GLU A 48 -20.00 -11.59 7.06
N ILE A 49 -21.31 -11.62 6.86
CA ILE A 49 -22.27 -10.88 7.66
C ILE A 49 -23.13 -11.86 8.46
N THR A 50 -23.09 -11.75 9.80
CA THR A 50 -23.96 -12.50 10.69
C THR A 50 -25.24 -11.71 10.94
N ALA A 51 -26.38 -12.33 10.67
CA ALA A 51 -27.71 -11.80 10.97
C ALA A 51 -28.32 -12.55 12.17
N VAL A 52 -28.66 -11.83 13.24
CA VAL A 52 -29.32 -12.40 14.45
C VAL A 52 -30.63 -11.68 14.72
N LYS A 53 -31.70 -12.47 14.89
CA LYS A 53 -33.02 -11.95 15.23
C LYS A 53 -32.94 -11.06 16.47
N ASN A 54 -33.55 -9.89 16.42
CA ASN A 54 -33.58 -8.85 17.45
C ASN A 54 -32.24 -8.19 17.79
N LYS A 55 -31.08 -8.62 17.21
CA LYS A 55 -29.80 -7.96 17.37
C LYS A 55 -29.41 -7.17 16.11
N GLY A 56 -29.79 -7.66 14.93
CA GLY A 56 -29.46 -7.04 13.65
C GLY A 56 -28.33 -7.73 12.91
N TYR A 57 -27.48 -6.97 12.26
CA TYR A 57 -26.42 -7.42 11.37
C TYR A 57 -25.06 -7.06 11.95
N ARG A 58 -24.07 -7.91 11.73
CA ARG A 58 -22.68 -7.70 12.12
C ARG A 58 -21.78 -8.14 10.99
N LEU A 59 -20.91 -7.25 10.52
CA LEU A 59 -19.80 -7.62 9.67
C LEU A 59 -18.71 -8.28 10.54
N GLU A 60 -18.36 -9.50 10.22
CA GLU A 60 -17.39 -10.27 11.01
C GLU A 60 -16.00 -9.65 10.91
N THR A 61 -15.24 -9.74 11.98
CA THR A 61 -13.86 -9.21 12.03
C THR A 61 -12.94 -9.94 11.06
N GLY A 62 -13.21 -11.23 10.77
CA GLY A 62 -12.47 -12.04 9.79
C GLY A 62 -12.86 -11.81 8.33
N SER A 63 -13.93 -11.05 8.05
CA SER A 63 -14.35 -10.77 6.67
C SER A 63 -13.33 -9.88 5.98
N ASP A 64 -12.52 -10.44 5.09
CA ASP A 64 -11.45 -9.70 4.38
C ASP A 64 -11.75 -9.54 2.89
N ARG A 65 -12.97 -9.10 2.56
CA ARG A 65 -13.34 -8.76 1.19
C ARG A 65 -12.87 -7.34 0.85
N LEU A 66 -11.87 -7.23 -0.05
CA LEU A 66 -11.41 -5.95 -0.56
C LEU A 66 -12.46 -5.34 -1.51
N SER A 67 -12.78 -4.05 -1.34
CA SER A 67 -13.72 -3.35 -2.21
C SER A 67 -13.54 -1.83 -2.14
N ALA A 68 -14.00 -1.11 -3.18
CA ALA A 68 -13.98 0.37 -3.18
C ALA A 68 -14.77 0.94 -2.00
N ALA A 69 -15.94 0.36 -1.68
CA ALA A 69 -16.78 0.81 -0.58
C ALA A 69 -16.10 0.58 0.78
N GLY A 70 -15.45 -0.57 0.97
CA GLY A 70 -14.66 -0.87 2.18
C GLY A 70 -13.49 0.11 2.35
N ILE A 71 -12.72 0.37 1.29
CA ILE A 71 -11.63 1.36 1.33
C ILE A 71 -12.18 2.74 1.68
N SER A 72 -13.24 3.21 0.97
CA SER A 72 -13.86 4.52 1.22
C SER A 72 -14.35 4.67 2.66
N ALA A 73 -14.93 3.62 3.23
CA ALA A 73 -15.41 3.60 4.61
C ALA A 73 -14.31 3.82 5.65
N CYS A 74 -13.12 3.28 5.36
CA CYS A 74 -11.97 3.34 6.24
C CYS A 74 -11.12 4.61 6.07
N LEU A 75 -11.30 5.37 4.96
CA LEU A 75 -10.57 6.62 4.76
C LEU A 75 -10.91 7.66 5.84
N PRO A 76 -9.92 8.39 6.36
CA PRO A 76 -10.12 9.57 7.20
C PRO A 76 -11.00 10.61 6.48
N GLU A 77 -11.71 11.45 7.23
CA GLU A 77 -12.68 12.40 6.69
C GLU A 77 -12.08 13.31 5.61
N LYS A 78 -10.87 13.79 5.83
CA LYS A 78 -10.14 14.65 4.89
C LYS A 78 -9.87 14.01 3.53
N HIS A 79 -9.85 12.68 3.44
CA HIS A 79 -9.59 11.92 2.21
C HIS A 79 -10.82 11.18 1.66
N ARG A 80 -12.01 11.35 2.26
CA ARG A 80 -13.25 10.67 1.82
C ARG A 80 -13.72 11.03 0.42
N THR A 81 -13.25 12.15 -0.11
CA THR A 81 -13.58 12.61 -1.47
C THR A 81 -12.68 12.00 -2.54
N CYS A 82 -11.64 11.24 -2.15
CA CYS A 82 -10.77 10.56 -3.08
C CYS A 82 -11.56 9.58 -3.97
N ALA A 83 -11.36 9.66 -5.27
CA ALA A 83 -11.91 8.68 -6.20
C ALA A 83 -11.22 7.32 -5.99
N ILE A 84 -12.00 6.24 -5.98
CA ILE A 84 -11.49 4.89 -5.80
C ILE A 84 -11.91 4.03 -6.98
N HIS A 85 -10.93 3.46 -7.68
CA HIS A 85 -11.11 2.49 -8.75
C HIS A 85 -10.65 1.13 -8.24
N PHE A 86 -11.58 0.18 -8.13
CA PHE A 86 -11.30 -1.17 -7.66
C PHE A 86 -11.47 -2.19 -8.79
N PHE A 87 -10.55 -3.14 -8.86
CA PHE A 87 -10.56 -4.26 -9.79
C PHE A 87 -10.41 -5.57 -9.02
N GLU A 88 -11.23 -6.58 -9.31
CA GLU A 88 -10.97 -7.94 -8.81
C GLU A 88 -9.64 -8.45 -9.37
N THR A 89 -9.45 -8.34 -10.68
CA THR A 89 -8.22 -8.69 -11.39
C THR A 89 -7.89 -7.61 -12.40
N THR A 90 -6.63 -7.21 -12.48
CA THR A 90 -6.11 -6.27 -13.50
C THR A 90 -4.72 -6.69 -13.95
N ASP A 91 -4.19 -6.07 -14.99
CA ASP A 91 -2.79 -6.22 -15.39
C ASP A 91 -1.85 -5.67 -14.31
N SER A 92 -1.99 -4.40 -13.97
CA SER A 92 -1.23 -3.71 -12.92
C SER A 92 -1.96 -2.46 -12.47
N THR A 93 -2.06 -2.24 -11.15
CA THR A 93 -2.65 -1.02 -10.59
C THR A 93 -1.89 0.24 -11.03
N ASN A 94 -0.56 0.17 -11.20
CA ASN A 94 0.23 1.27 -11.75
C ASN A 94 -0.13 1.56 -13.21
N THR A 95 -0.35 0.53 -14.04
CA THR A 95 -0.78 0.71 -15.44
C THR A 95 -2.14 1.39 -15.51
N GLN A 96 -3.10 0.94 -14.69
CA GLN A 96 -4.43 1.56 -14.63
C GLN A 96 -4.35 3.01 -14.10
N ALA A 97 -3.54 3.24 -13.05
CA ALA A 97 -3.34 4.57 -12.50
C ALA A 97 -2.70 5.54 -13.50
N LYS A 98 -1.71 5.09 -14.27
CA LYS A 98 -1.11 5.91 -15.35
C LYS A 98 -2.14 6.29 -16.41
N ARG A 99 -2.99 5.34 -16.84
CA ARG A 99 -4.07 5.62 -17.80
C ARG A 99 -5.04 6.66 -17.23
N LEU A 100 -5.52 6.47 -16.02
CA LEU A 100 -6.41 7.42 -15.35
C LEU A 100 -5.76 8.79 -15.17
N ALA A 101 -4.46 8.85 -14.84
CA ALA A 101 -3.73 10.11 -14.72
C ALA A 101 -3.68 10.88 -16.05
N LEU A 102 -3.46 10.19 -17.19
CA LEU A 102 -3.50 10.77 -18.54
C LEU A 102 -4.92 11.22 -18.92
N GLU A 103 -5.95 10.54 -18.44
CA GLU A 103 -7.38 10.92 -18.60
C GLU A 103 -7.78 12.06 -17.64
N GLY A 104 -6.86 12.60 -16.82
CA GLY A 104 -7.10 13.75 -15.98
C GLY A 104 -7.56 13.42 -14.55
N ALA A 105 -7.43 12.18 -14.09
CA ALA A 105 -7.81 11.79 -12.73
C ALA A 105 -7.24 12.77 -11.67
N PRO A 106 -8.03 13.14 -10.65
CA PRO A 106 -7.60 14.13 -9.64
C PRO A 106 -6.48 13.58 -8.75
N HIS A 107 -5.78 14.50 -8.07
CA HIS A 107 -4.87 14.17 -6.96
C HIS A 107 -5.58 13.32 -5.91
N GLY A 108 -4.90 12.33 -5.36
CA GLY A 108 -5.45 11.45 -4.34
C GLY A 108 -6.32 10.32 -4.90
N THR A 109 -6.44 10.17 -6.24
CA THR A 109 -7.15 9.01 -6.81
C THR A 109 -6.44 7.72 -6.40
N ILE A 110 -7.22 6.75 -5.92
CA ILE A 110 -6.76 5.45 -5.46
C ILE A 110 -7.18 4.39 -6.46
N VAL A 111 -6.23 3.56 -6.90
CA VAL A 111 -6.49 2.38 -7.71
C VAL A 111 -6.12 1.16 -6.88
N ALA A 112 -7.05 0.24 -6.70
CA ALA A 112 -6.81 -0.97 -5.91
C ALA A 112 -7.22 -2.23 -6.68
N ALA A 113 -6.53 -3.35 -6.41
CA ALA A 113 -6.87 -4.65 -6.98
C ALA A 113 -6.65 -5.77 -5.98
N SER A 114 -7.45 -6.84 -6.10
CA SER A 114 -7.24 -8.09 -5.36
C SER A 114 -6.12 -8.92 -5.98
N GLU A 115 -5.98 -8.90 -7.32
CA GLU A 115 -5.00 -9.67 -8.07
C GLU A 115 -4.41 -8.86 -9.22
N GLN A 116 -3.13 -9.12 -9.56
CA GLN A 116 -2.50 -8.57 -10.76
C GLN A 116 -1.91 -9.69 -11.62
N THR A 117 -2.22 -9.68 -12.92
CA THR A 117 -1.70 -10.66 -13.89
C THR A 117 -0.33 -10.29 -14.44
N ALA A 118 0.05 -9.00 -14.35
CA ALA A 118 1.32 -8.46 -14.83
C ALA A 118 1.89 -7.43 -13.83
N GLY A 119 1.89 -7.79 -12.52
CA GLY A 119 2.47 -6.97 -11.47
C GLY A 119 3.92 -6.63 -11.75
N ARG A 120 4.32 -5.37 -11.52
CA ARG A 120 5.64 -4.84 -11.84
C ARG A 120 6.39 -4.36 -10.62
N GLY A 121 7.68 -4.68 -10.59
CA GLY A 121 8.67 -4.11 -9.67
C GLY A 121 9.65 -3.22 -10.41
N ARG A 122 10.68 -2.74 -9.71
CA ARG A 122 11.76 -1.93 -10.28
C ARG A 122 12.59 -2.74 -11.29
N SER A 123 13.23 -2.01 -12.20
CA SER A 123 14.15 -2.59 -13.21
C SER A 123 13.51 -3.70 -14.06
N GLY A 124 12.20 -3.60 -14.34
CA GLY A 124 11.47 -4.58 -15.16
C GLY A 124 11.20 -5.93 -14.50
N LYS A 125 11.50 -6.10 -13.21
CA LYS A 125 11.19 -7.33 -12.47
C LYS A 125 9.69 -7.51 -12.31
N ALA A 126 9.20 -8.75 -12.38
CA ALA A 126 7.82 -9.08 -12.02
C ALA A 126 7.62 -8.96 -10.50
N PHE A 127 6.41 -8.60 -10.10
CA PHE A 127 5.96 -8.66 -8.72
C PHE A 127 4.85 -9.71 -8.63
N PHE A 128 5.09 -10.77 -7.88
CA PHE A 128 4.13 -11.85 -7.67
C PHE A 128 2.91 -11.32 -6.94
N SER A 129 1.72 -11.43 -7.56
CA SER A 129 0.53 -10.69 -7.16
C SER A 129 -0.73 -11.54 -7.10
N PRO A 130 -0.80 -12.58 -6.24
CA PRO A 130 -1.98 -13.43 -6.10
C PRO A 130 -3.14 -12.70 -5.41
N ASP A 131 -4.35 -13.25 -5.52
CA ASP A 131 -5.62 -12.73 -4.97
C ASP A 131 -5.66 -12.60 -3.42
N THR A 132 -4.66 -13.10 -2.74
CA THR A 132 -4.47 -12.99 -1.28
C THR A 132 -3.60 -11.81 -0.86
N GLY A 133 -3.15 -11.01 -1.81
CA GLY A 133 -2.40 -9.77 -1.60
C GLY A 133 -3.29 -8.53 -1.54
N LEU A 134 -2.65 -7.38 -1.41
CA LEU A 134 -3.23 -6.06 -1.59
C LEU A 134 -2.35 -5.28 -2.57
N TYR A 135 -2.93 -4.78 -3.63
CA TYR A 135 -2.25 -3.94 -4.62
C TYR A 135 -2.97 -2.61 -4.69
N VAL A 136 -2.28 -1.55 -4.28
CA VAL A 136 -2.85 -0.21 -4.26
C VAL A 136 -1.88 0.77 -4.91
N THR A 137 -2.41 1.69 -5.72
CA THR A 137 -1.66 2.76 -6.34
C THR A 137 -2.35 4.08 -6.04
N VAL A 138 -1.61 5.07 -5.58
CA VAL A 138 -2.09 6.44 -5.35
C VAL A 138 -1.56 7.34 -6.45
N ILE A 139 -2.44 8.15 -7.04
CA ILE A 139 -2.08 9.19 -8.03
C ILE A 139 -1.81 10.49 -7.28
N LEU A 140 -0.59 10.98 -7.39
CA LEU A 140 -0.16 12.25 -6.83
C LEU A 140 0.03 13.27 -7.95
N LYS A 141 -0.49 14.49 -7.77
CA LYS A 141 -0.20 15.61 -8.66
C LYS A 141 0.74 16.57 -7.93
N PRO A 142 2.02 16.63 -8.32
CA PRO A 142 2.95 17.55 -7.68
C PRO A 142 2.54 18.99 -7.96
N PRO A 143 2.72 19.90 -6.97
CA PRO A 143 2.69 21.33 -7.24
C PRO A 143 3.82 21.70 -8.22
N ALA A 144 3.84 22.95 -8.69
CA ALA A 144 4.87 23.42 -9.60
C ALA A 144 6.30 23.10 -9.05
N GLY A 145 7.03 22.28 -9.78
CA GLY A 145 8.30 21.71 -9.36
C GLY A 145 8.15 20.22 -9.01
N MET A 146 9.12 19.40 -9.42
CA MET A 146 9.06 17.97 -9.14
C MET A 146 9.62 17.65 -7.76
N PRO A 147 8.85 17.08 -6.83
CA PRO A 147 9.42 16.52 -5.61
C PRO A 147 10.33 15.33 -5.97
N ASP A 148 11.37 15.13 -5.16
CA ASP A 148 12.27 14.00 -5.32
C ASP A 148 11.49 12.66 -5.24
N PRO A 149 11.45 11.82 -6.32
CA PRO A 149 10.73 10.56 -6.31
C PRO A 149 11.21 9.60 -5.21
N GLN A 150 12.46 9.76 -4.76
CA GLN A 150 13.00 8.98 -3.66
C GLN A 150 12.30 9.30 -2.34
N LYS A 151 12.04 10.57 -2.04
CA LYS A 151 11.31 10.99 -0.84
C LYS A 151 9.88 10.45 -0.82
N ILE A 152 9.22 10.42 -1.98
CA ILE A 152 7.89 9.81 -2.12
C ILE A 152 7.95 8.30 -1.84
N THR A 153 8.97 7.61 -2.35
CA THR A 153 9.17 6.18 -2.09
C THR A 153 9.43 5.91 -0.60
N ILE A 154 10.23 6.76 0.05
CA ILE A 154 10.49 6.72 1.50
C ILE A 154 9.19 6.92 2.29
N ALA A 155 8.39 7.92 1.91
CA ALA A 155 7.10 8.18 2.53
C ALA A 155 6.15 6.97 2.40
N ALA A 156 6.08 6.35 1.23
CA ALA A 156 5.28 5.16 1.01
C ALA A 156 5.75 3.96 1.86
N ALA A 157 7.07 3.78 2.03
CA ALA A 157 7.59 2.70 2.87
C ALA A 157 7.24 2.90 4.35
N VAL A 158 7.34 4.12 4.85
CA VAL A 158 6.91 4.48 6.21
C VAL A 158 5.40 4.31 6.36
N ALA A 159 4.61 4.73 5.35
CA ALA A 159 3.16 4.57 5.32
C ALA A 159 2.73 3.11 5.47
N VAL A 160 3.35 2.20 4.72
CA VAL A 160 3.08 0.75 4.84
C VAL A 160 3.38 0.25 6.24
N CYS A 161 4.55 0.59 6.80
CA CYS A 161 4.90 0.16 8.15
C CYS A 161 3.89 0.65 9.20
N ARG A 162 3.53 1.93 9.16
CA ARG A 162 2.53 2.52 10.07
C ARG A 162 1.16 1.88 9.92
N ALA A 163 0.72 1.64 8.68
CA ALA A 163 -0.58 1.03 8.41
C ALA A 163 -0.66 -0.43 8.93
N VAL A 164 0.42 -1.20 8.79
CA VAL A 164 0.51 -2.55 9.35
C VAL A 164 0.49 -2.50 10.87
N GLU A 165 1.26 -1.62 11.49
CA GLU A 165 1.32 -1.47 12.95
C GLU A 165 0.01 -0.96 13.56
N ALA A 166 -0.78 -0.19 12.81
CA ALA A 166 -2.08 0.31 13.27
C ALA A 166 -3.13 -0.80 13.42
N GLN A 167 -2.97 -1.91 12.69
CA GLN A 167 -3.92 -3.02 12.71
C GLN A 167 -3.38 -4.29 13.37
N THR A 168 -2.06 -4.37 13.58
CA THR A 168 -1.40 -5.60 14.04
C THR A 168 -0.32 -5.30 15.07
N ALA A 169 0.16 -6.33 15.76
CA ALA A 169 1.35 -6.23 16.63
C ALA A 169 2.67 -6.41 15.87
N LEU A 170 2.62 -6.59 14.54
CA LEU A 170 3.80 -6.80 13.71
C LEU A 170 4.70 -5.57 13.67
N LYS A 171 6.00 -5.77 13.49
CA LYS A 171 7.02 -4.70 13.42
C LYS A 171 7.78 -4.77 12.11
N PRO A 172 7.19 -4.30 11.00
CA PRO A 172 7.85 -4.32 9.71
C PRO A 172 9.09 -3.42 9.70
N GLN A 173 10.09 -3.84 8.96
CA GLN A 173 11.35 -3.14 8.78
C GLN A 173 11.54 -2.75 7.32
N ILE A 174 12.37 -1.75 7.06
CA ILE A 174 12.60 -1.25 5.70
C ILE A 174 13.99 -1.66 5.21
N LYS A 175 14.03 -2.25 4.02
CA LYS A 175 15.24 -2.39 3.22
C LYS A 175 15.27 -1.26 2.20
N TRP A 176 16.29 -0.43 2.29
CA TRP A 176 16.49 0.70 1.39
C TRP A 176 16.38 0.26 -0.07
N VAL A 177 15.62 0.93 -0.94
CA VAL A 177 14.86 2.17 -0.69
C VAL A 177 13.36 1.88 -0.58
N ASN A 178 12.86 0.75 -1.12
CA ASN A 178 11.48 0.54 -1.54
C ASN A 178 10.86 -0.79 -1.09
N ASP A 179 11.55 -1.56 -0.25
CA ASP A 179 11.08 -2.88 0.17
C ASP A 179 10.78 -2.91 1.67
N VAL A 180 9.64 -3.50 2.05
CA VAL A 180 9.31 -3.73 3.46
C VAL A 180 9.47 -5.23 3.77
N TYR A 181 10.08 -5.50 4.89
CA TYR A 181 10.44 -6.83 5.37
C TYR A 181 9.78 -7.12 6.71
N LEU A 182 9.47 -8.38 6.92
CA LEU A 182 9.06 -8.93 8.21
C LEU A 182 9.78 -10.26 8.39
N ASP A 183 10.44 -10.46 9.53
CA ASP A 183 11.20 -11.69 9.87
C ASP A 183 12.17 -12.12 8.75
N GLY A 184 12.87 -11.14 8.18
CA GLY A 184 13.88 -11.37 7.15
C GLY A 184 13.33 -11.65 5.74
N LYS A 185 12.01 -11.65 5.54
CA LYS A 185 11.37 -11.89 4.24
C LYS A 185 10.65 -10.64 3.74
N LYS A 186 10.66 -10.43 2.43
CA LYS A 186 9.98 -9.31 1.79
C LYS A 186 8.47 -9.50 1.82
N VAL A 187 7.75 -8.58 2.48
CA VAL A 187 6.29 -8.57 2.58
C VAL A 187 5.64 -7.45 1.77
N CYS A 188 6.44 -6.44 1.32
CA CYS A 188 5.92 -5.40 0.46
C CYS A 188 7.00 -4.88 -0.49
N GLY A 189 6.58 -4.48 -1.68
CA GLY A 189 7.38 -3.76 -2.68
C GLY A 189 6.67 -2.48 -3.12
N ILE A 190 7.45 -1.42 -3.31
CA ILE A 190 6.95 -0.10 -3.72
C ILE A 190 7.56 0.27 -5.06
N LEU A 191 6.74 0.80 -5.97
CA LEU A 191 7.16 1.26 -7.29
C LEU A 191 6.57 2.65 -7.57
N THR A 192 7.41 3.67 -7.46
CA THR A 192 7.07 5.06 -7.79
C THR A 192 7.46 5.32 -9.25
N GLU A 193 6.53 5.80 -10.06
CA GLU A 193 6.76 6.10 -11.48
C GLU A 193 6.16 7.47 -11.83
N ALA A 194 6.87 8.25 -12.64
CA ALA A 194 6.37 9.51 -13.17
C ALA A 194 5.49 9.28 -14.40
N VAL A 195 4.48 10.13 -14.55
CA VAL A 195 3.64 10.22 -15.76
C VAL A 195 3.94 11.57 -16.40
N THR A 196 4.56 11.54 -17.58
CA THR A 196 4.93 12.73 -18.34
C THR A 196 3.78 13.14 -19.27
N ASP A 197 3.57 14.43 -19.35
CA ASP A 197 2.71 15.02 -20.37
C ASP A 197 3.46 15.06 -21.70
N LEU A 198 2.85 14.55 -22.76
CA LEU A 198 3.50 14.44 -24.07
C LEU A 198 3.63 15.80 -24.79
N GLU A 199 2.78 16.78 -24.43
CA GLU A 199 2.77 18.10 -25.08
C GLU A 199 3.79 19.04 -24.42
N SER A 200 3.82 19.09 -23.09
CA SER A 200 4.72 19.97 -22.34
C SER A 200 6.07 19.33 -21.98
N GLY A 201 6.20 18.00 -22.09
CA GLY A 201 7.36 17.26 -21.62
C GLY A 201 7.54 17.28 -20.08
N GLY A 202 6.62 17.94 -19.38
CA GLY A 202 6.61 18.04 -17.91
C GLY A 202 6.04 16.79 -17.24
N ILE A 203 6.27 16.67 -15.93
CA ILE A 203 5.64 15.63 -15.14
C ILE A 203 4.25 16.10 -14.73
N ASN A 204 3.24 15.39 -15.24
CA ASN A 204 1.83 15.66 -14.95
C ASN A 204 1.41 15.04 -13.61
N SER A 205 1.86 13.83 -13.36
CA SER A 205 1.46 13.06 -12.16
C SER A 205 2.56 12.07 -11.77
N ILE A 206 2.48 11.60 -10.53
CA ILE A 206 3.30 10.51 -10.02
C ILE A 206 2.35 9.41 -9.56
N VAL A 207 2.63 8.16 -9.94
CA VAL A 207 1.89 6.99 -9.45
C VAL A 207 2.75 6.23 -8.46
N VAL A 208 2.22 5.98 -7.28
CA VAL A 208 2.91 5.29 -6.20
C VAL A 208 2.24 3.93 -6.00
N GLY A 209 2.80 2.90 -6.63
CA GLY A 209 2.33 1.54 -6.51
C GLY A 209 2.90 0.83 -5.30
N ILE A 210 2.05 0.16 -4.56
CA ILE A 210 2.38 -0.54 -3.32
C ILE A 210 1.73 -1.92 -3.38
N GLY A 211 2.55 -2.97 -3.41
CA GLY A 211 2.09 -4.35 -3.34
C GLY A 211 2.42 -4.94 -1.96
N VAL A 212 1.41 -5.39 -1.24
CA VAL A 212 1.55 -6.00 0.10
C VAL A 212 1.12 -7.45 0.05
N ASN A 213 1.97 -8.33 0.52
CA ASN A 213 1.69 -9.75 0.70
C ASN A 213 0.93 -9.94 2.02
N CYS A 214 -0.41 -10.02 1.97
CA CYS A 214 -1.20 -10.09 3.19
C CYS A 214 -1.26 -11.53 3.74
N ALA A 215 -1.67 -12.50 2.93
CA ALA A 215 -1.87 -13.88 3.38
C ALA A 215 -1.58 -14.89 2.25
N ILE A 216 -0.34 -14.91 1.72
CA ILE A 216 0.02 -15.84 0.64
C ILE A 216 0.30 -17.23 1.23
N PRO A 217 -0.48 -18.28 0.86
CA PRO A 217 -0.17 -19.64 1.24
C PRO A 217 1.21 -20.06 0.74
N ALA A 218 1.98 -20.75 1.58
CA ALA A 218 3.37 -21.11 1.27
C ALA A 218 3.50 -21.93 -0.02
N GLU A 219 2.52 -22.79 -0.30
CA GLU A 219 2.44 -23.64 -1.50
C GLU A 219 2.17 -22.86 -2.79
N ARG A 220 1.66 -21.63 -2.69
CA ARG A 220 1.42 -20.74 -3.84
C ARG A 220 2.64 -19.88 -4.19
N ILE A 221 3.65 -19.84 -3.33
CA ILE A 221 4.86 -19.06 -3.59
C ILE A 221 5.69 -19.79 -4.66
N PRO A 222 6.02 -19.13 -5.80
CA PRO A 222 6.90 -19.68 -6.81
C PRO A 222 8.23 -20.17 -6.22
N LYS A 223 8.76 -21.29 -6.71
CA LYS A 223 9.96 -21.92 -6.15
C LYS A 223 11.16 -20.97 -6.05
N GLU A 224 11.33 -20.12 -7.04
CA GLU A 224 12.39 -19.11 -7.12
C GLU A 224 12.23 -17.97 -6.08
N LEU A 225 11.06 -17.81 -5.49
CA LEU A 225 10.75 -16.80 -4.48
C LEU A 225 10.69 -17.36 -3.05
N VAL A 226 10.81 -18.68 -2.91
CA VAL A 226 10.84 -19.34 -1.59
C VAL A 226 12.04 -18.84 -0.80
N GLY A 227 11.81 -18.45 0.44
CA GLY A 227 12.85 -17.86 1.32
C GLY A 227 13.08 -16.36 1.12
N ILE A 228 12.60 -15.77 0.02
CA ILE A 228 12.71 -14.33 -0.30
C ILE A 228 11.43 -13.61 0.07
N VAL A 229 10.29 -14.14 -0.38
CA VAL A 229 8.95 -13.57 -0.16
C VAL A 229 8.35 -14.09 1.12
N GLY A 230 7.75 -13.19 1.88
CA GLY A 230 6.94 -13.48 3.07
C GLY A 230 5.55 -12.85 2.94
N SER A 231 4.72 -13.09 3.95
CA SER A 231 3.39 -12.51 4.10
C SER A 231 3.20 -12.01 5.53
N LEU A 232 2.29 -11.05 5.71
CA LEU A 232 1.95 -10.52 7.03
C LEU A 232 1.30 -11.62 7.89
N ASN A 233 0.42 -12.43 7.32
CA ASN A 233 -0.31 -13.53 7.98
C ASN A 233 -0.91 -13.12 9.34
N ALA A 234 -1.43 -11.88 9.41
CA ALA A 234 -2.00 -11.33 10.62
C ALA A 234 -3.49 -11.63 10.70
N GLU A 235 -3.90 -12.26 11.80
CA GLU A 235 -5.31 -12.52 12.07
C GLU A 235 -6.09 -11.22 12.22
N GLY A 236 -7.28 -11.14 11.61
CA GLY A 236 -8.15 -9.96 11.65
C GLY A 236 -7.66 -8.76 10.81
N LEU A 237 -6.60 -8.90 10.02
CA LEU A 237 -6.14 -7.85 9.11
C LEU A 237 -7.22 -7.58 8.05
N SER A 238 -7.66 -6.33 7.94
CA SER A 238 -8.56 -5.88 6.89
C SER A 238 -7.79 -5.25 5.75
N ARG A 239 -7.81 -5.87 4.55
CA ARG A 239 -7.15 -5.29 3.35
C ARG A 239 -7.76 -3.95 2.95
N SER A 240 -9.08 -3.77 3.11
CA SER A 240 -9.73 -2.49 2.82
C SER A 240 -9.23 -1.38 3.76
N ARG A 241 -9.09 -1.67 5.05
CA ARG A 241 -8.52 -0.75 6.04
C ARG A 241 -7.05 -0.48 5.76
N LEU A 242 -6.28 -1.53 5.45
CA LEU A 242 -4.85 -1.40 5.14
C LEU A 242 -4.64 -0.50 3.90
N ALA A 243 -5.44 -0.68 2.84
CA ALA A 243 -5.39 0.17 1.66
C ALA A 243 -5.72 1.64 1.99
N ALA A 244 -6.75 1.88 2.79
CA ALA A 244 -7.16 3.22 3.20
C ALA A 244 -6.08 3.90 4.06
N ASP A 245 -5.53 3.21 5.06
CA ASP A 245 -4.49 3.73 5.94
C ASP A 245 -3.21 4.04 5.14
N ILE A 246 -2.77 3.14 4.25
CA ILE A 246 -1.61 3.37 3.38
C ILE A 246 -1.85 4.60 2.50
N ALA A 247 -2.99 4.69 1.81
CA ALA A 247 -3.29 5.81 0.94
C ALA A 247 -3.33 7.13 1.71
N ALA A 248 -3.98 7.16 2.88
CA ALA A 248 -4.05 8.34 3.73
C ALA A 248 -2.66 8.80 4.19
N PHE A 249 -1.82 7.88 4.68
CA PHE A 249 -0.45 8.23 5.10
C PHE A 249 0.43 8.70 3.94
N VAL A 250 0.28 8.14 2.74
CA VAL A 250 1.00 8.61 1.55
C VAL A 250 0.58 10.03 1.19
N LEU A 251 -0.72 10.31 1.19
CA LEU A 251 -1.25 11.65 0.90
C LEU A 251 -0.80 12.68 1.94
N ASP A 252 -0.89 12.33 3.23
CA ASP A 252 -0.46 13.21 4.32
C ASP A 252 1.04 13.51 4.25
N ALA A 253 1.87 12.51 3.96
CA ALA A 253 3.31 12.69 3.84
C ALA A 253 3.69 13.48 2.57
N PHE A 254 2.87 13.40 1.51
CA PHE A 254 3.11 14.15 0.28
C PHE A 254 2.96 15.66 0.47
N ASP A 255 2.14 16.09 1.43
CA ASP A 255 1.97 17.52 1.77
C ASP A 255 3.25 18.13 2.40
N ASP A 256 4.10 17.31 3.04
CA ASP A 256 5.38 17.74 3.64
C ASP A 256 6.42 16.59 3.60
N LEU A 257 6.99 16.38 2.41
CA LEU A 257 8.04 15.36 2.18
C LEU A 257 9.37 15.69 2.86
N ASP A 258 9.55 16.93 3.30
CA ASP A 258 10.77 17.42 3.96
C ASP A 258 10.65 17.38 5.49
N ALA A 259 9.52 16.93 6.04
CA ALA A 259 9.34 16.80 7.48
C ALA A 259 10.44 15.92 8.10
N PRO A 260 11.25 16.42 9.06
CA PRO A 260 12.32 15.63 9.68
C PRO A 260 11.81 14.32 10.30
N ALA A 261 10.59 14.33 10.82
CA ALA A 261 9.95 13.14 11.41
C ALA A 261 9.77 11.99 10.40
N LEU A 262 9.65 12.27 9.10
CA LEU A 262 9.50 11.27 8.06
C LEU A 262 10.80 10.48 7.87
N ILE A 263 11.91 11.18 7.64
CA ILE A 263 13.22 10.54 7.42
C ILE A 263 13.72 9.85 8.70
N ASP A 264 13.44 10.39 9.87
CA ASP A 264 13.81 9.79 11.14
C ASP A 264 13.02 8.50 11.39
N ASP A 265 11.73 8.45 11.02
CA ASP A 265 10.94 7.22 11.10
C ASP A 265 11.45 6.16 10.13
N TYR A 266 11.80 6.56 8.90
CA TYR A 266 12.41 5.68 7.92
C TYR A 266 13.75 5.10 8.41
N ARG A 267 14.64 5.94 8.99
CA ARG A 267 15.92 5.52 9.58
C ARG A 267 15.73 4.50 10.69
N ARG A 268 14.81 4.74 11.62
CA ARG A 268 14.51 3.82 12.73
C ARG A 268 14.06 2.44 12.26
N ARG A 269 13.37 2.38 11.12
CA ARG A 269 12.86 1.15 10.52
C ARG A 269 13.88 0.43 9.66
N SER A 270 14.94 1.12 9.24
CA SER A 270 15.97 0.51 8.40
C SER A 270 16.78 -0.53 9.18
N PHE A 271 16.84 -1.74 8.64
CA PHE A 271 17.64 -2.80 9.24
C PHE A 271 19.01 -3.00 8.58
N LEU A 272 19.41 -2.08 7.69
CA LEU A 272 20.68 -2.18 6.97
C LEU A 272 21.87 -1.59 7.72
N PHE A 273 21.66 -0.78 8.76
CA PHE A 273 22.75 -0.14 9.50
C PHE A 273 23.76 -1.16 10.03
N GLY A 274 25.04 -0.92 9.79
CA GLY A 274 26.16 -1.78 10.19
C GLY A 274 26.31 -3.06 9.36
N LYS A 275 25.40 -3.32 8.40
CA LYS A 275 25.52 -4.51 7.54
C LYS A 275 26.44 -4.26 6.36
N GLU A 276 27.18 -5.32 5.99
CA GLU A 276 27.90 -5.37 4.71
C GLU A 276 26.88 -5.62 3.59
N ILE A 277 26.97 -4.83 2.54
CA ILE A 277 26.11 -4.92 1.36
C ILE A 277 26.94 -4.94 0.07
N GLY A 278 26.42 -5.63 -0.93
CA GLY A 278 26.87 -5.55 -2.31
C GLY A 278 25.94 -4.69 -3.14
N PHE A 279 26.47 -3.89 -4.05
CA PHE A 279 25.72 -3.04 -4.98
C PHE A 279 26.49 -2.81 -6.26
N LYS A 280 25.80 -2.34 -7.32
CA LYS A 280 26.45 -1.94 -8.58
C LYS A 280 26.46 -0.42 -8.72
N ARG A 281 27.60 0.15 -9.10
CA ARG A 281 27.75 1.56 -9.45
C ARG A 281 28.53 1.67 -10.76
N ASN A 282 27.97 2.36 -11.76
CA ASN A 282 28.56 2.51 -13.10
C ASN A 282 28.96 1.17 -13.76
N GLY A 283 28.19 0.11 -13.49
CA GLY A 283 28.48 -1.25 -13.99
C GLY A 283 29.44 -2.08 -13.14
N GLU A 284 30.15 -1.49 -12.20
CA GLU A 284 31.08 -2.17 -11.29
C GLU A 284 30.36 -2.71 -10.04
N ALA A 285 30.71 -3.93 -9.66
CA ALA A 285 30.27 -4.54 -8.41
C ALA A 285 31.12 -4.05 -7.24
N LEU A 286 30.50 -3.45 -6.24
CA LEU A 286 31.17 -2.91 -5.05
C LEU A 286 30.55 -3.50 -3.79
N ASN A 287 31.35 -3.55 -2.72
CA ASN A 287 30.89 -3.96 -1.39
C ASN A 287 31.27 -2.88 -0.38
N GLY A 288 30.45 -2.72 0.65
CA GLY A 288 30.73 -1.79 1.73
C GLY A 288 29.77 -1.94 2.90
N THR A 289 30.07 -1.24 3.97
CA THR A 289 29.24 -1.24 5.19
C THR A 289 28.30 -0.05 5.20
N VAL A 290 27.02 -0.28 5.44
CA VAL A 290 26.03 0.79 5.57
C VAL A 290 26.30 1.56 6.87
N THR A 291 26.56 2.87 6.74
CA THR A 291 26.84 3.76 7.89
C THR A 291 25.65 4.65 8.24
N GLY A 292 24.71 4.85 7.33
CA GLY A 292 23.56 5.71 7.60
C GLY A 292 22.65 5.91 6.39
N ILE A 293 21.69 6.80 6.59
CA ILE A 293 20.81 7.35 5.55
C ILE A 293 20.84 8.87 5.73
N SER A 294 21.14 9.62 4.67
CA SER A 294 21.18 11.09 4.70
C SER A 294 19.78 11.71 4.83
N ASP A 295 19.67 13.01 5.08
CA ASP A 295 18.40 13.72 5.12
C ASP A 295 17.69 13.73 3.76
N ALA A 296 18.45 13.61 2.67
CA ALA A 296 17.92 13.42 1.33
C ALA A 296 17.44 11.96 1.06
N GLY A 297 17.59 11.04 2.03
CA GLY A 297 17.20 9.63 1.88
C GLY A 297 18.25 8.75 1.20
N ASN A 298 19.43 9.27 0.88
CA ASN A 298 20.50 8.47 0.25
C ASN A 298 21.11 7.48 1.24
N LEU A 299 21.41 6.27 0.77
CA LEU A 299 22.12 5.28 1.55
C LEU A 299 23.62 5.63 1.62
N LEU A 300 24.16 5.77 2.82
CA LEU A 300 25.58 6.05 3.04
C LEU A 300 26.33 4.73 3.26
N VAL A 301 27.31 4.47 2.41
CA VAL A 301 28.06 3.20 2.40
C VAL A 301 29.54 3.48 2.47
N ARG A 302 30.21 2.96 3.51
CA ARG A 302 31.66 3.03 3.67
C ARG A 302 32.32 1.83 2.99
N LEU A 303 33.18 2.11 2.01
CA LEU A 303 33.99 1.11 1.32
C LEU A 303 35.16 0.62 2.20
N GLY A 304 35.76 -0.51 1.79
CA GLY A 304 36.99 -1.02 2.43
C GLY A 304 38.20 -0.07 2.33
N SER A 305 38.20 0.86 1.38
CA SER A 305 39.17 1.97 1.27
C SER A 305 39.03 3.04 2.34
N GLY A 306 37.91 3.06 3.08
CA GLY A 306 37.54 4.13 4.02
C GLY A 306 36.69 5.23 3.40
N GLU A 307 36.56 5.30 2.07
CA GLU A 307 35.69 6.25 1.37
C GLU A 307 34.22 5.98 1.71
N THR A 308 33.43 7.06 1.85
CA THR A 308 31.97 6.94 2.02
C THR A 308 31.26 7.40 0.77
N LEU A 309 30.48 6.49 0.20
CA LEU A 309 29.63 6.75 -0.97
C LEU A 309 28.20 7.09 -0.52
N SER A 310 27.57 8.00 -1.27
CA SER A 310 26.15 8.34 -1.13
C SER A 310 25.39 7.78 -2.33
N LEU A 311 24.51 6.81 -2.09
CA LEU A 311 23.70 6.16 -3.12
C LEU A 311 22.30 6.76 -3.13
N SER A 312 21.92 7.42 -4.24
CA SER A 312 20.56 7.98 -4.44
C SER A 312 19.58 6.99 -5.08
N SER A 313 20.09 5.93 -5.68
CA SER A 313 19.29 4.89 -6.34
C SER A 313 20.08 3.59 -6.41
N GLY A 314 19.41 2.51 -6.80
CA GLY A 314 20.04 1.21 -7.00
C GLY A 314 19.36 0.08 -6.22
N GLU A 315 19.92 -1.11 -6.37
CA GLU A 315 19.56 -2.30 -5.59
C GLU A 315 20.75 -2.67 -4.72
N VAL A 316 20.46 -3.06 -3.48
CA VAL A 316 21.48 -3.54 -2.56
C VAL A 316 21.17 -4.98 -2.16
N THR A 317 22.22 -5.80 -2.09
CA THR A 317 22.16 -7.19 -1.61
C THR A 317 22.87 -7.26 -0.26
N ILE A 318 22.28 -7.94 0.71
CA ILE A 318 22.93 -8.15 2.00
C ILE A 318 24.01 -9.21 1.81
N GLY A 319 25.22 -8.93 2.29
CA GLY A 319 26.42 -9.72 2.02
C GLY A 319 27.18 -9.22 0.79
N LYS A 320 28.19 -9.98 0.39
CA LYS A 320 29.00 -9.66 -0.80
C LYS A 320 28.26 -10.07 -2.08
N LEU A 321 28.48 -9.28 -3.14
CA LEU A 321 28.05 -9.66 -4.49
C LEU A 321 28.94 -10.78 -5.03
#